data_eafd95b2857e7e24950dc56b34f965ed
#
_entry.id   eafd95b2857e7e24950dc56b34f965ed
#
_cell.length_a   1.000
_cell.length_b   1.000
_cell.length_c   1.000
_cell.angle_alpha   90.00
_cell.angle_beta   90.00
_cell.angle_gamma   90.00
#
_symmetry.space_group_name_H-M   'P 1'
#
loop_
_entity.id
_entity.type
_entity.pdbx_description
1 polymer ?
#
loop_
_entity_poly.entity_id
_entity_poly.type
_entity_poly.pdbx_seq_one_letter_code
_entity_poly.pdbx_strand_id
1 'polypeptide(L)'
;EQERLYLGNLDARRDWGFAPEYVEMMWLMLQQEAPDDYVVGTGESHSVREYLEKAFAYVGVTISWRGEGTAQRGVVTALDGDRLPVPAAARLREGQVLIEIDPRYFRPTEVEHLQADIAKAKAKLHWEPRTTFDELVRIMVDYDLKLAGLEPPGDGIRTCAAKGFGYTNHAFAATSSGVRS
;
A
#
# COMPACT_ATOMS: atom_id res chain seq x y z
N GLU A 1 -5.51 -19.13 -6.26
CA GLU A 1 -4.32 -18.25 -6.33
C GLU A 1 -4.26 -17.60 -7.71
N GLN A 2 -3.93 -16.34 -7.76
CA GLN A 2 -3.80 -15.59 -9.00
C GLN A 2 -2.33 -15.56 -9.42
N GLU A 3 -2.01 -15.92 -10.66
CA GLU A 3 -0.62 -15.97 -11.13
C GLU A 3 -0.05 -14.60 -11.48
N ARG A 4 -0.93 -13.62 -11.79
CA ARG A 4 -0.57 -12.27 -12.20
C ARG A 4 -1.48 -11.24 -11.58
N LEU A 5 -0.95 -10.06 -11.35
CA LEU A 5 -1.71 -8.89 -10.93
C LEU A 5 -2.14 -8.11 -12.18
N TYR A 6 -3.44 -7.91 -12.34
CA TYR A 6 -4.03 -7.16 -13.45
C TYR A 6 -4.42 -5.76 -12.96
N LEU A 7 -3.92 -4.72 -13.62
CA LEU A 7 -4.09 -3.33 -13.22
C LEU A 7 -4.51 -2.44 -14.41
N GLY A 8 -4.91 -1.22 -14.11
CA GLY A 8 -5.18 -0.18 -15.08
C GLY A 8 -3.97 0.72 -15.34
N ASN A 9 -4.17 2.04 -15.23
CA ASN A 9 -3.12 3.04 -15.46
C ASN A 9 -2.09 3.03 -14.33
N LEU A 10 -0.86 2.63 -14.64
CA LEU A 10 0.24 2.60 -13.68
C LEU A 10 0.80 3.99 -13.34
N ASP A 11 0.62 4.95 -14.23
CA ASP A 11 1.19 6.28 -14.10
C ASP A 11 0.23 7.27 -13.42
N ALA A 12 -1.00 6.81 -13.12
CA ALA A 12 -1.94 7.58 -12.31
C ALA A 12 -1.36 7.86 -10.92
N ARG A 13 -1.33 9.14 -10.55
CA ARG A 13 -0.75 9.61 -9.29
C ARG A 13 -1.84 9.93 -8.27
N ARG A 14 -1.62 9.50 -7.04
CA ARG A 14 -2.57 9.69 -5.92
C ARG A 14 -1.83 10.12 -4.68
N ASP A 15 -2.53 10.83 -3.82
CA ASP A 15 -2.09 11.07 -2.45
C ASP A 15 -2.43 9.84 -1.61
N TRP A 16 -1.39 9.13 -1.16
CA TRP A 16 -1.50 7.88 -0.42
C TRP A 16 -1.25 8.12 1.06
N GLY A 17 -2.26 7.97 1.88
CA GLY A 17 -2.12 8.21 3.31
C GLY A 17 -2.56 7.03 4.17
N PHE A 18 -2.12 7.05 5.42
CA PHE A 18 -2.39 6.00 6.38
C PHE A 18 -3.75 6.21 7.06
N ALA A 19 -4.67 5.28 6.84
CA ALA A 19 -6.06 5.41 7.28
C ALA A 19 -6.24 5.71 8.79
N PRO A 20 -5.48 5.14 9.73
CA PRO A 20 -5.58 5.50 11.14
C PRO A 20 -5.30 6.97 11.44
N GLU A 21 -4.34 7.60 10.75
CA GLU A 21 -4.07 9.03 10.89
C GLU A 21 -5.23 9.88 10.35
N TYR A 22 -5.90 9.41 9.30
CA TYR A 22 -7.09 10.08 8.77
C TYR A 22 -8.27 10.00 9.76
N VAL A 23 -8.44 8.87 10.44
CA VAL A 23 -9.45 8.72 11.51
C VAL A 23 -9.12 9.64 12.69
N GLU A 24 -7.85 9.77 13.07
CA GLU A 24 -7.40 10.73 14.09
C GLU A 24 -7.78 12.17 13.71
N MET A 25 -7.55 12.57 12.46
CA MET A 25 -7.96 13.87 11.97
C MET A 25 -9.49 14.06 12.01
N MET A 26 -10.27 13.05 11.61
CA MET A 26 -11.75 13.10 11.69
C MET A 26 -12.20 13.35 13.13
N TRP A 27 -11.54 12.71 14.11
CA TRP A 27 -11.82 12.95 15.53
C TRP A 27 -11.50 14.40 15.93
N LEU A 28 -10.35 14.94 15.50
CA LEU A 28 -9.95 16.32 15.77
C LEU A 28 -10.95 17.33 15.19
N MET A 29 -11.49 17.06 13.99
CA MET A 29 -12.52 17.91 13.36
C MET A 29 -13.76 18.02 14.25
N LEU A 30 -14.17 16.93 14.90
CA LEU A 30 -15.34 16.89 15.78
C LEU A 30 -15.10 17.58 17.15
N GLN A 31 -13.86 17.89 17.49
CA GLN A 31 -13.52 18.61 18.73
C GLN A 31 -13.52 20.14 18.57
N GLN A 32 -13.77 20.63 17.35
CA GLN A 32 -13.77 22.08 17.09
C GLN A 32 -15.06 22.73 17.57
N GLU A 33 -14.98 24.00 18.01
CA GLU A 33 -16.14 24.77 18.49
C GLU A 33 -17.15 25.06 17.38
N ALA A 34 -16.70 25.20 16.14
CA ALA A 34 -17.52 25.45 14.98
C ALA A 34 -17.24 24.43 13.85
N PRO A 35 -18.28 23.99 13.14
CA PRO A 35 -18.10 23.11 11.99
C PRO A 35 -17.34 23.83 10.87
N ASP A 36 -16.43 23.10 10.22
CA ASP A 36 -15.67 23.59 9.08
C ASP A 36 -15.25 22.41 8.17
N ASP A 37 -14.90 22.72 6.91
CA ASP A 37 -14.46 21.73 5.94
C ASP A 37 -12.94 21.64 5.90
N TYR A 38 -12.41 20.42 5.87
CA TYR A 38 -10.97 20.16 5.82
C TYR A 38 -10.62 19.15 4.74
N VAL A 39 -9.50 19.37 4.06
CA VAL A 39 -8.90 18.37 3.16
C VAL A 39 -7.96 17.49 3.97
N VAL A 40 -8.15 16.17 3.83
CA VAL A 40 -7.31 15.14 4.45
C VAL A 40 -6.41 14.52 3.38
N GLY A 41 -5.13 14.48 3.61
CA GLY A 41 -4.13 13.89 2.72
C GLY A 41 -2.73 13.99 3.28
N THR A 42 -1.74 13.60 2.48
CA THR A 42 -0.33 13.71 2.86
C THR A 42 0.34 14.95 2.29
N GLY A 43 -0.22 15.55 1.26
CA GLY A 43 0.41 16.61 0.49
C GLY A 43 1.47 16.10 -0.49
N GLU A 44 1.62 14.78 -0.62
CA GLU A 44 2.52 14.13 -1.57
C GLU A 44 1.74 13.23 -2.53
N SER A 45 2.26 13.06 -3.73
CA SER A 45 1.60 12.27 -4.76
C SER A 45 2.56 11.25 -5.35
N HIS A 46 2.14 9.98 -5.36
CA HIS A 46 2.91 8.84 -5.85
C HIS A 46 2.12 8.05 -6.89
N SER A 47 2.81 7.44 -7.85
CA SER A 47 2.16 6.64 -8.88
C SER A 47 1.88 5.20 -8.41
N VAL A 48 0.94 4.53 -9.07
CA VAL A 48 0.69 3.09 -8.87
C VAL A 48 1.97 2.29 -9.18
N ARG A 49 2.70 2.69 -10.21
CA ARG A 49 4.00 2.10 -10.58
C ARG A 49 4.99 2.15 -9.41
N GLU A 50 5.16 3.34 -8.83
CA GLU A 50 6.07 3.56 -7.70
C GLU A 50 5.68 2.70 -6.48
N TYR A 51 4.37 2.58 -6.21
CA TYR A 51 3.87 1.69 -5.16
C TYR A 51 4.28 0.23 -5.40
N LEU A 52 4.09 -0.28 -6.63
CA LEU A 52 4.43 -1.66 -6.98
C LEU A 52 5.93 -1.92 -6.87
N GLU A 53 6.76 -1.03 -7.42
CA GLU A 53 8.20 -1.16 -7.35
C GLU A 53 8.70 -1.25 -5.90
N LYS A 54 8.19 -0.38 -5.02
CA LYS A 54 8.53 -0.38 -3.59
C LYS A 54 8.01 -1.62 -2.87
N ALA A 55 6.78 -2.04 -3.14
CA ALA A 55 6.16 -3.21 -2.52
C ALA A 55 6.92 -4.50 -2.88
N PHE A 56 7.24 -4.69 -4.15
CA PHE A 56 8.01 -5.84 -4.60
C PHE A 56 9.46 -5.81 -4.09
N ALA A 57 10.12 -4.65 -4.15
CA ALA A 57 11.50 -4.49 -3.63
C ALA A 57 11.57 -4.78 -2.13
N TYR A 58 10.55 -4.43 -1.37
CA TYR A 58 10.49 -4.68 0.07
C TYR A 58 10.55 -6.16 0.42
N VAL A 59 9.97 -7.02 -0.41
CA VAL A 59 10.00 -8.48 -0.25
C VAL A 59 11.08 -9.17 -1.08
N GLY A 60 12.07 -8.42 -1.56
CA GLY A 60 13.22 -8.99 -2.28
C GLY A 60 12.98 -9.30 -3.76
N VAL A 61 11.94 -8.72 -4.37
CA VAL A 61 11.66 -8.89 -5.80
C VAL A 61 11.93 -7.58 -6.53
N THR A 62 12.88 -7.58 -7.46
CA THR A 62 13.09 -6.44 -8.37
C THR A 62 12.29 -6.66 -9.63
N ILE A 63 11.48 -5.67 -10.01
CA ILE A 63 10.71 -5.67 -11.25
C ILE A 63 11.20 -4.60 -12.22
N SER A 64 11.13 -4.89 -13.51
CA SER A 64 11.32 -3.93 -14.60
C SER A 64 10.13 -3.94 -15.54
N TRP A 65 9.87 -2.79 -16.14
CA TRP A 65 8.75 -2.62 -17.04
C TRP A 65 9.17 -2.86 -18.50
N ARG A 66 8.35 -3.60 -19.23
CA ARG A 66 8.52 -3.84 -20.67
C ARG A 66 7.23 -3.52 -21.40
N GLY A 67 7.34 -3.02 -22.64
CA GLY A 67 6.20 -2.60 -23.46
C GLY A 67 5.73 -1.19 -23.13
N GLU A 68 4.71 -0.72 -23.85
CA GLU A 68 4.15 0.62 -23.72
C GLU A 68 2.62 0.56 -23.65
N GLY A 69 2.00 1.59 -23.04
CA GLY A 69 0.55 1.71 -22.89
C GLY A 69 -0.07 0.46 -22.24
N THR A 70 -1.11 -0.09 -22.84
CA THR A 70 -1.79 -1.28 -22.33
C THR A 70 -1.00 -2.59 -22.53
N ALA A 71 0.09 -2.55 -23.31
CA ALA A 71 1.00 -3.69 -23.47
C ALA A 71 2.10 -3.74 -22.40
N GLN A 72 2.11 -2.83 -21.46
CA GLN A 72 3.09 -2.84 -20.37
C GLN A 72 2.96 -4.06 -19.47
N ARG A 73 4.13 -4.58 -19.06
CA ARG A 73 4.26 -5.73 -18.17
C ARG A 73 5.36 -5.48 -17.15
N GLY A 74 5.10 -5.84 -15.91
CA GLY A 74 6.09 -5.90 -14.84
C GLY A 74 6.74 -7.28 -14.81
N VAL A 75 8.04 -7.32 -15.06
CA VAL A 75 8.84 -8.55 -15.21
C VAL A 75 9.87 -8.63 -14.11
N VAL A 76 10.00 -9.78 -13.46
CA VAL A 76 11.05 -10.03 -12.45
C VAL A 76 12.42 -9.98 -13.11
N THR A 77 13.32 -9.15 -12.58
CA THR A 77 14.70 -9.01 -13.07
C THR A 77 15.74 -9.45 -12.05
N ALA A 78 15.41 -9.48 -10.77
CA ALA A 78 16.26 -10.04 -9.74
C ALA A 78 15.45 -10.51 -8.53
N LEU A 79 15.96 -11.48 -7.81
CA LEU A 79 15.39 -12.05 -6.59
C LEU A 79 16.44 -12.06 -5.47
N ASP A 80 16.10 -11.46 -4.34
CA ASP A 80 16.90 -11.52 -3.11
C ASP A 80 16.33 -12.64 -2.22
N GLY A 81 16.99 -13.81 -2.25
CA GLY A 81 16.54 -15.01 -1.56
C GLY A 81 16.41 -14.86 -0.05
N ASP A 82 17.19 -13.97 0.56
CA ASP A 82 17.19 -13.72 2.01
C ASP A 82 15.94 -12.93 2.47
N ARG A 83 15.29 -12.23 1.55
CA ARG A 83 14.08 -11.42 1.81
C ARG A 83 12.79 -12.07 1.36
N LEU A 84 12.87 -13.03 0.45
CA LEU A 84 11.68 -13.69 -0.09
C LEU A 84 11.01 -14.56 0.98
N PRO A 85 9.67 -14.45 1.18
CA PRO A 85 8.94 -15.43 1.97
C PRO A 85 9.14 -16.85 1.41
N VAL A 86 9.44 -17.79 2.29
CA VAL A 86 9.88 -19.16 1.95
C VAL A 86 9.02 -19.86 0.87
N PRO A 87 7.67 -19.79 0.87
CA PRO A 87 6.88 -20.41 -0.20
C PRO A 87 7.01 -19.69 -1.53
N ALA A 88 7.27 -18.36 -1.54
CA ALA A 88 7.38 -17.56 -2.76
C ALA A 88 8.72 -17.81 -3.46
N ALA A 89 9.81 -18.00 -2.72
CA ALA A 89 11.13 -18.30 -3.25
C ALA A 89 11.14 -19.51 -4.18
N ALA A 90 10.31 -20.53 -3.89
CA ALA A 90 10.23 -21.73 -4.72
C ALA A 90 9.43 -21.54 -6.03
N ARG A 91 8.64 -20.48 -6.16
CA ARG A 91 7.70 -20.27 -7.27
C ARG A 91 8.08 -19.11 -8.18
N LEU A 92 8.88 -18.16 -7.69
CA LEU A 92 9.31 -17.00 -8.46
C LEU A 92 10.62 -17.28 -9.20
N ARG A 93 10.72 -16.72 -10.41
CA ARG A 93 11.94 -16.81 -11.24
C ARG A 93 12.14 -15.52 -12.04
N GLU A 94 13.38 -15.22 -12.34
CA GLU A 94 13.71 -14.14 -13.26
C GLU A 94 13.07 -14.36 -14.64
N GLY A 95 12.65 -13.29 -15.27
CA GLY A 95 11.90 -13.30 -16.53
C GLY A 95 10.40 -13.55 -16.39
N GLN A 96 9.91 -13.89 -15.19
CA GLN A 96 8.47 -14.11 -14.97
C GLN A 96 7.71 -12.77 -15.01
N VAL A 97 6.56 -12.77 -15.69
CA VAL A 97 5.63 -11.64 -15.70
C VAL A 97 4.73 -11.75 -14.48
N LEU A 98 4.77 -10.74 -13.62
CA LEU A 98 3.90 -10.65 -12.42
C LEU A 98 2.78 -9.64 -12.58
N ILE A 99 2.95 -8.61 -13.42
CA ILE A 99 1.98 -7.53 -13.59
C ILE A 99 1.66 -7.38 -15.08
N GLU A 100 0.38 -7.25 -15.38
CA GLU A 100 -0.13 -6.93 -16.72
C GLU A 100 -1.18 -5.82 -16.64
N ILE A 101 -1.24 -5.00 -17.68
CA ILE A 101 -2.32 -4.03 -17.83
C ILE A 101 -3.52 -4.73 -18.44
N ASP A 102 -4.66 -4.66 -17.74
CA ASP A 102 -5.93 -5.13 -18.28
C ASP A 102 -6.72 -3.94 -18.83
N PRO A 103 -7.06 -3.93 -20.14
CA PRO A 103 -7.83 -2.84 -20.74
C PRO A 103 -9.16 -2.55 -20.02
N ARG A 104 -9.75 -3.55 -19.34
CA ARG A 104 -11.00 -3.37 -18.58
C ARG A 104 -10.84 -2.45 -17.38
N TYR A 105 -9.63 -2.35 -16.83
CA TYR A 105 -9.28 -1.46 -15.69
C TYR A 105 -8.65 -0.15 -16.15
N PHE A 106 -8.29 -0.05 -17.42
CA PHE A 106 -7.71 1.16 -17.98
C PHE A 106 -8.81 2.18 -18.31
N ARG A 107 -8.86 3.27 -17.56
CA ARG A 107 -9.87 4.32 -17.74
C ARG A 107 -9.33 5.40 -18.68
N PRO A 108 -10.00 5.69 -19.82
CA PRO A 108 -9.53 6.73 -20.77
C PRO A 108 -9.56 8.14 -20.20
N THR A 109 -10.42 8.39 -19.19
CA THR A 109 -10.63 9.71 -18.57
C THR A 109 -10.24 9.68 -17.09
N GLU A 110 -9.11 9.07 -16.77
CA GLU A 110 -8.60 9.06 -15.40
C GLU A 110 -8.03 10.42 -15.03
N VAL A 111 -8.25 10.85 -13.78
CA VAL A 111 -7.52 11.99 -13.22
C VAL A 111 -6.07 11.57 -13.05
N GLU A 112 -5.18 12.22 -13.81
CA GLU A 112 -3.76 11.83 -13.85
C GLU A 112 -3.05 12.10 -12.53
N HIS A 113 -3.42 13.20 -11.85
CA HIS A 113 -2.75 13.65 -10.63
C HIS A 113 -3.76 14.16 -9.61
N LEU A 114 -3.73 13.55 -8.42
CA LEU A 114 -4.43 14.03 -7.23
C LEU A 114 -3.42 14.20 -6.08
N GLN A 115 -3.44 15.40 -5.50
CA GLN A 115 -2.62 15.75 -4.34
C GLN A 115 -3.42 16.68 -3.44
N ALA A 116 -3.43 16.42 -2.15
CA ALA A 116 -4.15 17.21 -1.17
C ALA A 116 -3.38 18.49 -0.81
N ASP A 117 -4.10 19.59 -0.66
CA ASP A 117 -3.60 20.76 0.07
C ASP A 117 -4.08 20.68 1.52
N ILE A 118 -3.16 20.35 2.42
CA ILE A 118 -3.42 20.17 3.85
C ILE A 118 -3.11 21.42 4.69
N ALA A 119 -2.80 22.56 4.08
CA ALA A 119 -2.38 23.77 4.78
C ALA A 119 -3.40 24.22 5.84
N LYS A 120 -4.70 24.14 5.53
CA LYS A 120 -5.77 24.51 6.46
C LYS A 120 -5.83 23.55 7.67
N ALA A 121 -5.72 22.25 7.43
CA ALA A 121 -5.72 21.24 8.49
C ALA A 121 -4.52 21.44 9.43
N LYS A 122 -3.34 21.66 8.87
CA LYS A 122 -2.13 21.93 9.62
C LYS A 122 -2.23 23.20 10.47
N ALA A 123 -2.77 24.28 9.89
CA ALA A 123 -2.89 25.57 10.58
C ALA A 123 -3.96 25.57 11.70
N LYS A 124 -5.12 24.94 11.46
CA LYS A 124 -6.26 25.00 12.38
C LYS A 124 -6.35 23.84 13.36
N LEU A 125 -6.03 22.63 12.90
CA LEU A 125 -6.14 21.41 13.70
C LEU A 125 -4.79 20.98 14.30
N HIS A 126 -3.69 21.65 13.91
CA HIS A 126 -2.31 21.24 14.24
C HIS A 126 -2.04 19.77 13.89
N TRP A 127 -2.70 19.31 12.82
CA TRP A 127 -2.57 17.95 12.33
C TRP A 127 -1.72 17.89 11.07
N GLU A 128 -0.83 16.93 11.02
CA GLU A 128 -0.06 16.56 9.84
C GLU A 128 0.17 15.06 9.79
N PRO A 129 0.31 14.48 8.58
CA PRO A 129 0.61 13.06 8.43
C PRO A 129 2.02 12.77 8.97
N ARG A 130 2.16 11.65 9.67
CA ARG A 130 3.43 11.20 10.26
C ARG A 130 4.00 9.97 9.57
N THR A 131 3.17 9.33 8.72
CA THR A 131 3.53 8.11 7.99
C THR A 131 3.91 8.48 6.57
N THR A 132 5.16 8.22 6.23
CA THR A 132 5.67 8.44 4.86
C THR A 132 5.12 7.38 3.91
N PHE A 133 5.21 7.64 2.60
CA PHE A 133 4.78 6.68 1.58
C PHE A 133 5.53 5.34 1.67
N ASP A 134 6.84 5.37 1.93
CA ASP A 134 7.64 4.15 2.10
C ASP A 134 7.23 3.33 3.33
N GLU A 135 6.91 4.00 4.43
CA GLU A 135 6.40 3.35 5.63
C GLU A 135 5.02 2.73 5.38
N LEU A 136 4.12 3.46 4.70
CA LEU A 136 2.80 2.96 4.33
C LEU A 136 2.88 1.68 3.49
N VAL A 137 3.75 1.67 2.47
CA VAL A 137 3.96 0.48 1.63
C VAL A 137 4.38 -0.72 2.48
N ARG A 138 5.36 -0.54 3.38
CA ARG A 138 5.82 -1.63 4.26
C ARG A 138 4.74 -2.11 5.21
N ILE A 139 3.95 -1.19 5.79
CA ILE A 139 2.83 -1.52 6.68
C ILE A 139 1.81 -2.38 5.93
N MET A 140 1.42 -1.99 4.72
CA MET A 140 0.45 -2.71 3.92
C MET A 140 0.96 -4.09 3.51
N VAL A 141 2.19 -4.19 3.02
CA VAL A 141 2.78 -5.47 2.59
C VAL A 141 2.93 -6.45 3.77
N ASP A 142 3.40 -5.98 4.93
CA ASP A 142 3.51 -6.84 6.11
C ASP A 142 2.15 -7.37 6.56
N TYR A 143 1.11 -6.52 6.50
CA TYR A 143 -0.24 -6.93 6.85
C TYR A 143 -0.77 -7.99 5.89
N ASP A 144 -0.64 -7.78 4.59
CA ASP A 144 -1.15 -8.70 3.57
C ASP A 144 -0.41 -10.04 3.58
N LEU A 145 0.91 -10.04 3.83
CA LEU A 145 1.69 -11.27 4.00
C LEU A 145 1.19 -12.07 5.21
N LYS A 146 0.94 -11.42 6.34
CA LYS A 146 0.35 -12.08 7.51
C LYS A 146 -1.03 -12.66 7.23
N LEU A 147 -1.90 -11.93 6.53
CA LEU A 147 -3.21 -12.42 6.10
C LEU A 147 -3.09 -13.66 5.21
N ALA A 148 -2.06 -13.71 4.38
CA ALA A 148 -1.76 -14.86 3.52
C ALA A 148 -1.09 -16.03 4.28
N GLY A 149 -0.84 -15.90 5.59
CA GLY A 149 -0.15 -16.91 6.40
C GLY A 149 1.36 -16.98 6.14
N LEU A 150 1.94 -15.90 5.62
CA LEU A 150 3.36 -15.78 5.33
C LEU A 150 4.06 -14.93 6.42
N GLU A 151 5.34 -15.22 6.66
CA GLU A 151 6.14 -14.40 7.58
C GLU A 151 6.63 -13.14 6.83
N PRO A 152 6.27 -11.93 7.32
CA PRO A 152 6.70 -10.69 6.69
C PRO A 152 8.10 -10.26 7.15
N PRO A 153 8.79 -9.35 6.43
CA PRO A 153 10.02 -8.71 6.90
C PRO A 153 9.87 -7.97 8.24
N GLY A 154 8.70 -7.43 8.53
CA GLY A 154 8.31 -6.90 9.83
C GLY A 154 8.65 -5.44 10.10
N ASP A 155 9.26 -4.71 9.15
CA ASP A 155 9.54 -3.27 9.31
C ASP A 155 8.26 -2.45 9.40
N GLY A 156 7.25 -2.78 8.60
CA GLY A 156 5.95 -2.13 8.62
C GLY A 156 5.23 -2.35 9.95
N ILE A 157 5.28 -3.56 10.49
CA ILE A 157 4.72 -3.89 11.82
C ILE A 157 5.39 -3.06 12.90
N ARG A 158 6.73 -2.99 12.90
CA ARG A 158 7.51 -2.18 13.87
C ARG A 158 7.17 -0.70 13.76
N THR A 159 7.08 -0.19 12.53
CA THR A 159 6.70 1.20 12.26
C THR A 159 5.31 1.52 12.80
N CYS A 160 4.33 0.66 12.52
CA CYS A 160 2.96 0.83 12.99
C CYS A 160 2.90 0.87 14.53
N ALA A 161 3.58 -0.06 15.20
CA ALA A 161 3.67 -0.11 16.66
C ALA A 161 4.37 1.12 17.26
N ALA A 162 5.47 1.58 16.66
CA ALA A 162 6.20 2.77 17.10
C ALA A 162 5.36 4.06 17.00
N LYS A 163 4.42 4.11 16.08
CA LYS A 163 3.47 5.22 15.91
C LYS A 163 2.22 5.11 16.81
N GLY A 164 2.14 4.08 17.66
CA GLY A 164 1.01 3.85 18.57
C GLY A 164 -0.20 3.20 17.91
N PHE A 165 -0.07 2.74 16.67
CA PHE A 165 -1.12 1.99 15.99
C PHE A 165 -0.86 0.49 16.15
N GLY A 166 -1.68 -0.18 16.93
CA GLY A 166 -1.57 -1.63 17.08
C GLY A 166 -2.01 -2.37 15.81
N TYR A 167 -1.28 -3.41 15.42
CA TYR A 167 -1.80 -4.43 14.50
C TYR A 167 -2.87 -5.21 15.27
N THR A 168 -4.11 -4.74 15.27
CA THR A 168 -5.20 -5.47 15.91
C THR A 168 -5.62 -6.63 15.03
N ASN A 169 -5.28 -7.84 15.45
CA ASN A 169 -5.64 -9.11 14.83
C ASN A 169 -7.14 -9.46 14.92
N HIS A 170 -8.04 -8.51 14.73
CA HIS A 170 -9.48 -8.82 14.77
C HIS A 170 -9.93 -9.78 13.66
N ALA A 171 -9.18 -9.89 12.55
CA ALA A 171 -9.47 -10.86 11.49
C ALA A 171 -9.01 -12.30 11.81
N PHE A 172 -8.06 -12.50 12.72
CA PHE A 172 -7.51 -13.81 13.06
C PHE A 172 -8.19 -14.49 14.23
N ALA A 173 -8.94 -13.76 15.06
CA ALA A 173 -9.68 -14.34 16.20
C ALA A 173 -10.94 -15.13 15.80
N ALA A 174 -11.46 -14.89 14.58
CA ALA A 174 -12.72 -15.51 14.14
C ALA A 174 -12.55 -16.93 13.56
N THR A 175 -11.34 -17.37 13.23
CA THR A 175 -11.11 -18.69 12.61
C THR A 175 -10.64 -19.78 13.56
N SER A 176 -10.26 -19.46 14.80
CA SER A 176 -9.78 -20.43 15.78
C SER A 176 -10.85 -20.99 16.73
N SER A 177 -12.10 -20.52 16.66
CA SER A 177 -13.20 -20.99 17.56
C SER A 177 -14.19 -21.94 16.90
N GLY A 178 -13.93 -22.45 15.72
CA GLY A 178 -14.86 -23.29 14.93
C GLY A 178 -14.45 -24.72 14.72
N VAL A 179 -13.76 -25.40 15.68
CA VAL A 179 -13.71 -26.88 15.71
C VAL A 179 -13.68 -27.33 17.18
N ARG A 180 -14.84 -27.49 17.79
CA ARG A 180 -15.05 -28.48 18.84
C ARG A 180 -16.50 -28.99 18.78
N SER A 181 -16.55 -30.29 18.67
CA SER A 181 -17.61 -31.30 18.84
C SER A 181 -18.45 -31.62 17.65
#